data_dcd04b88e1a27870fc202fdb10c6f65c
#
_entry.id   dcd04b88e1a27870fc202fdb10c6f65c
#
_cell.length_a   1.000
_cell.length_b   1.000
_cell.length_c   1.000
_cell.angle_alpha   90.00
_cell.angle_beta   90.00
_cell.angle_gamma   90.00
#
_symmetry.space_group_name_H-M   'P 1'
#
loop_
_entity.id
_entity.type
_entity.pdbx_description
1 polymer ?
#
loop_
_entity_poly.entity_id
_entity_poly.type
_entity_poly.pdbx_seq_one_letter_code
_entity_poly.pdbx_strand_id
1 'polypeptide(L)'
;MMHTNRRAFLQTLTAAGFALTGMGLAQASTGKPAAAAGQEVLAITSATHGHALEAAFVQGAQSAAARVQHSQLQGFDSSSFQQLHTLLNDQQETLLVGLLDDASATLVLDLVRSAGGRVLSEAHHRIAADATGWAQQLGQTLVSGQTGAATPAQPGRESRVALRCLI
;
A
#
# COMPACT_ATOMS: atom_id res chain seq x y z
N MET A 1 -13.08 28.82 14.30
CA MET A 1 -12.45 28.13 13.14
C MET A 1 -10.94 28.21 13.30
N MET A 2 -10.33 27.17 13.82
CA MET A 2 -8.87 27.14 14.01
C MET A 2 -8.24 26.29 12.90
N HIS A 3 -7.61 26.96 11.96
CA HIS A 3 -6.76 26.32 10.97
C HIS A 3 -5.45 25.91 11.66
N THR A 4 -5.32 24.66 12.03
CA THR A 4 -4.08 24.12 12.57
C THR A 4 -3.08 23.94 11.42
N ASN A 5 -2.14 24.84 11.33
CA ASN A 5 -1.14 24.92 10.29
C ASN A 5 -0.12 23.78 10.44
N ARG A 6 -0.02 22.89 9.45
CA ARG A 6 0.96 21.78 9.38
C ARG A 6 2.43 22.24 9.54
N ARG A 7 2.72 23.52 9.41
CA ARG A 7 4.05 24.09 9.61
C ARG A 7 4.43 24.31 11.08
N ALA A 8 3.46 24.35 12.00
CA ALA A 8 3.74 24.55 13.42
C ALA A 8 4.24 23.27 14.11
N PHE A 9 3.94 22.10 13.58
CA PHE A 9 4.34 20.82 14.17
C PHE A 9 5.84 20.52 13.99
N LEU A 10 6.45 21.02 12.92
CA LEU A 10 7.87 20.78 12.62
C LEU A 10 8.83 21.70 13.37
N GLN A 11 8.34 22.74 14.05
CA GLN A 11 9.20 23.69 14.78
C GLN A 11 9.40 23.36 16.26
N THR A 12 8.65 22.39 16.82
CA THR A 12 8.76 22.03 18.24
C THR A 12 9.76 20.90 18.55
N LEU A 13 10.46 20.36 17.55
CA LEU A 13 11.38 19.22 17.74
C LEU A 13 12.86 19.59 17.84
N THR A 14 13.21 20.88 17.97
CA THR A 14 14.60 21.34 18.01
C THR A 14 15.05 21.93 19.35
N ALA A 15 14.41 21.60 20.45
CA ALA A 15 14.89 22.06 21.75
C ALA A 15 14.73 21.00 22.84
N ALA A 16 15.60 20.00 22.86
CA ALA A 16 15.96 19.29 24.09
C ALA A 16 17.32 18.58 23.92
N GLY A 17 18.31 19.17 24.37
CA GLY A 17 19.50 18.89 25.12
C GLY A 17 20.16 17.52 24.96
N PHE A 18 21.39 17.60 24.48
CA PHE A 18 22.41 16.56 24.57
C PHE A 18 22.73 16.20 26.02
N ALA A 19 22.69 14.93 26.34
CA ALA A 19 23.53 14.36 27.38
C ALA A 19 24.15 13.07 26.83
N LEU A 20 25.44 13.19 26.55
CA LEU A 20 26.35 12.08 26.25
C LEU A 20 26.59 11.27 27.53
N THR A 21 26.54 9.95 27.45
CA THR A 21 27.63 9.04 27.85
C THR A 21 27.10 7.59 27.78
N GLY A 22 27.87 6.73 27.14
CA GLY A 22 27.64 5.27 27.19
C GLY A 22 27.99 4.56 25.89
N MET A 23 29.27 4.16 25.79
CA MET A 23 29.73 3.21 24.77
C MET A 23 28.87 1.93 24.86
N GLY A 24 28.09 1.67 23.83
CA GLY A 24 27.39 0.42 23.61
C GLY A 24 27.47 0.12 22.11
N LEU A 25 28.15 -0.97 21.76
CA LEU A 25 28.29 -1.52 20.45
C LEU A 25 26.93 -1.49 19.72
N ALA A 26 26.85 -0.70 18.66
CA ALA A 26 25.73 -0.71 17.75
C ALA A 26 25.71 -2.08 17.04
N GLN A 27 24.96 -3.02 17.56
CA GLN A 27 24.44 -4.09 16.74
C GLN A 27 23.55 -3.43 15.68
N ALA A 28 24.05 -3.42 14.46
CA ALA A 28 23.21 -3.18 13.30
C ALA A 28 22.17 -4.29 13.29
N SER A 29 21.07 -4.09 14.02
CA SER A 29 19.87 -4.85 13.80
C SER A 29 19.45 -4.52 12.36
N THR A 30 19.59 -5.48 11.47
CA THR A 30 18.88 -5.51 10.20
C THR A 30 17.39 -5.52 10.56
N GLY A 31 16.89 -4.35 10.97
CA GLY A 31 15.50 -4.12 11.30
C GLY A 31 14.70 -4.33 10.02
N LYS A 32 14.09 -5.50 9.94
CA LYS A 32 12.91 -5.73 9.11
C LYS A 32 12.03 -4.48 9.31
N PRO A 33 11.73 -3.68 8.28
CA PRO A 33 10.82 -2.57 8.45
C PRO A 33 9.44 -3.19 8.71
N ALA A 34 9.13 -3.35 9.99
CA ALA A 34 7.78 -3.69 10.40
C ALA A 34 6.92 -2.52 9.92
N ALA A 35 5.89 -2.80 9.15
CA ALA A 35 4.78 -1.87 9.01
C ALA A 35 4.47 -1.35 10.40
N ALA A 36 4.46 -0.04 10.59
CA ALA A 36 4.32 0.55 11.92
C ALA A 36 3.14 -0.11 12.62
N ALA A 37 3.37 -0.67 13.80
CA ALA A 37 2.36 -1.42 14.54
C ALA A 37 1.17 -0.48 14.77
N GLY A 38 0.08 -0.68 14.00
CA GLY A 38 -1.11 0.15 14.04
C GLY A 38 -1.50 0.82 12.71
N GLN A 39 -0.66 0.79 11.69
CA GLN A 39 -1.01 1.35 10.37
C GLN A 39 -2.15 0.52 9.74
N GLU A 40 -3.21 1.20 9.37
CA GLU A 40 -4.30 0.59 8.62
C GLU A 40 -3.90 0.35 7.17
N VAL A 41 -4.24 -0.82 6.65
CA VAL A 41 -3.94 -1.22 5.27
C VAL A 41 -5.24 -1.39 4.51
N LEU A 42 -5.36 -0.72 3.38
CA LEU A 42 -6.44 -0.90 2.42
C LEU A 42 -5.91 -1.70 1.22
N ALA A 43 -6.37 -2.94 1.08
CA ALA A 43 -6.07 -3.77 -0.08
C ALA A 43 -7.16 -3.59 -1.14
N ILE A 44 -6.79 -3.17 -2.35
CA ILE A 44 -7.72 -2.97 -3.47
C ILE A 44 -7.40 -3.95 -4.58
N THR A 45 -8.44 -4.62 -5.09
CA THR A 45 -8.31 -5.53 -6.22
C THR A 45 -9.37 -5.23 -7.28
N SER A 46 -9.08 -5.54 -8.55
CA SER A 46 -10.07 -5.47 -9.63
C SER A 46 -10.65 -6.85 -9.92
N ALA A 47 -11.97 -6.93 -10.11
CA ALA A 47 -12.70 -8.19 -10.30
C ALA A 47 -12.67 -8.71 -11.75
N THR A 48 -11.62 -8.44 -12.52
CA THR A 48 -11.70 -8.63 -13.97
C THR A 48 -11.63 -10.08 -14.43
N HIS A 49 -10.87 -10.97 -13.77
CA HIS A 49 -10.73 -12.37 -14.20
C HIS A 49 -10.21 -13.27 -13.08
N GLY A 50 -11.08 -13.98 -12.40
CA GLY A 50 -10.68 -15.08 -11.53
C GLY A 50 -10.31 -14.69 -10.10
N HIS A 51 -11.21 -14.92 -9.19
CA HIS A 51 -11.11 -14.60 -7.76
C HIS A 51 -9.90 -15.21 -7.02
N ALA A 52 -9.20 -16.19 -7.61
CA ALA A 52 -8.11 -16.87 -6.94
C ALA A 52 -6.84 -16.00 -6.80
N LEU A 53 -6.52 -15.22 -7.83
CA LEU A 53 -5.35 -14.35 -7.83
C LEU A 53 -5.51 -13.21 -6.83
N GLU A 54 -6.66 -12.56 -6.86
CA GLU A 54 -7.03 -11.45 -5.98
C GLU A 54 -7.13 -11.92 -4.53
N ALA A 55 -7.74 -13.08 -4.29
CA ALA A 55 -7.82 -13.68 -2.96
C ALA A 55 -6.43 -14.00 -2.39
N ALA A 56 -5.54 -14.55 -3.20
CA ALA A 56 -4.15 -14.81 -2.81
C ALA A 56 -3.39 -13.52 -2.46
N PHE A 57 -3.59 -12.46 -3.23
CA PHE A 57 -3.01 -11.14 -2.96
C PHE A 57 -3.47 -10.58 -1.61
N VAL A 58 -4.78 -10.60 -1.36
CA VAL A 58 -5.36 -10.15 -0.08
C VAL A 58 -4.87 -10.99 1.10
N GLN A 59 -4.78 -12.31 0.93
CA GLN A 59 -4.21 -13.20 1.94
C GLN A 59 -2.75 -12.86 2.26
N GLY A 60 -1.96 -12.54 1.23
CA GLY A 60 -0.59 -12.05 1.40
C GLY A 60 -0.53 -10.76 2.19
N ALA A 61 -1.37 -9.78 1.86
CA ALA A 61 -1.46 -8.54 2.61
C ALA A 61 -1.84 -8.76 4.08
N GLN A 62 -2.85 -9.60 4.33
CA GLN A 62 -3.31 -9.96 5.68
C GLN A 62 -2.24 -10.67 6.51
N SER A 63 -1.35 -11.43 5.88
CA SER A 63 -0.24 -12.08 6.59
C SER A 63 0.84 -11.10 7.06
N ALA A 64 0.90 -9.90 6.48
CA ALA A 64 1.91 -8.89 6.76
C ALA A 64 1.43 -7.73 7.66
N ALA A 65 0.12 -7.55 7.83
CA ALA A 65 -0.46 -6.51 8.67
C ALA A 65 -1.61 -7.04 9.53
N ALA A 66 -1.76 -6.47 10.73
CA ALA A 66 -2.80 -6.88 11.68
C ALA A 66 -4.20 -6.37 11.29
N ARG A 67 -4.27 -5.27 10.54
CA ARG A 67 -5.53 -4.63 10.10
C ARG A 67 -5.48 -4.39 8.61
N VAL A 68 -6.19 -5.23 7.86
CA VAL A 68 -6.34 -5.10 6.41
C VAL A 68 -7.81 -5.03 6.08
N GLN A 69 -8.23 -3.90 5.54
CA GLN A 69 -9.52 -3.76 4.87
C GLN A 69 -9.36 -4.16 3.41
N HIS A 70 -10.33 -4.82 2.83
CA HIS A 70 -10.33 -5.22 1.43
C HIS A 70 -11.50 -4.57 0.70
N SER A 71 -11.20 -3.95 -0.44
CA SER A 71 -12.19 -3.43 -1.37
C SER A 71 -11.94 -4.02 -2.77
N GLN A 72 -12.99 -4.60 -3.33
CA GLN A 72 -12.95 -5.14 -4.69
C GLN A 72 -13.67 -4.19 -5.64
N LEU A 73 -12.96 -3.68 -6.64
CA LEU A 73 -13.53 -2.84 -7.68
C LEU A 73 -14.15 -3.72 -8.76
N GLN A 74 -15.47 -3.70 -8.86
CA GLN A 74 -16.22 -4.38 -9.94
C GLN A 74 -16.48 -3.42 -11.11
N GLY A 75 -15.40 -3.02 -11.79
CA GLY A 75 -15.47 -1.86 -12.67
C GLY A 75 -15.50 -0.54 -11.85
N PHE A 76 -15.35 0.57 -12.55
CA PHE A 76 -15.34 1.88 -11.88
C PHE A 76 -16.75 2.47 -11.90
N ASP A 77 -17.62 1.95 -11.06
CA ASP A 77 -18.96 2.50 -10.87
C ASP A 77 -18.93 3.67 -9.86
N SER A 78 -20.04 4.41 -9.80
CA SER A 78 -20.17 5.58 -8.93
C SER A 78 -20.03 5.22 -7.44
N SER A 79 -20.40 4.01 -7.04
CA SER A 79 -20.34 3.57 -5.64
C SER A 79 -18.90 3.27 -5.23
N SER A 80 -18.14 2.58 -6.05
CA SER A 80 -16.72 2.32 -5.83
C SER A 80 -15.91 3.62 -5.79
N PHE A 81 -16.24 4.57 -6.68
CA PHE A 81 -15.62 5.89 -6.68
C PHE A 81 -15.90 6.65 -5.38
N GLN A 82 -17.16 6.72 -4.93
CA GLN A 82 -17.53 7.41 -3.70
C GLN A 82 -16.89 6.78 -2.47
N GLN A 83 -16.86 5.45 -2.40
CA GLN A 83 -16.21 4.73 -1.30
C GLN A 83 -14.72 5.04 -1.24
N LEU A 84 -14.03 4.95 -2.36
CA LEU A 84 -12.61 5.27 -2.43
C LEU A 84 -12.35 6.74 -2.12
N HIS A 85 -13.16 7.66 -2.65
CA HIS A 85 -13.07 9.08 -2.35
C HIS A 85 -13.28 9.38 -0.86
N THR A 86 -14.19 8.70 -0.19
CA THR A 86 -14.42 8.85 1.26
C THR A 86 -13.19 8.38 2.05
N LEU A 87 -12.62 7.23 1.69
CA LEU A 87 -11.42 6.69 2.33
C LEU A 87 -10.19 7.60 2.13
N LEU A 88 -10.06 8.20 0.95
CA LEU A 88 -8.97 9.11 0.63
C LEU A 88 -9.06 10.46 1.37
N ASN A 89 -10.24 10.88 1.79
CA ASN A 89 -10.45 12.13 2.50
C ASN A 89 -10.58 11.96 4.01
N ASP A 90 -10.44 10.75 4.51
CA ASP A 90 -10.36 10.49 5.92
C ASP A 90 -9.00 11.03 6.44
N GLN A 91 -8.95 11.45 7.70
CA GLN A 91 -7.75 12.07 8.28
C GLN A 91 -6.73 11.05 8.81
N GLN A 92 -6.97 9.77 8.61
CA GLN A 92 -6.07 8.71 9.04
C GLN A 92 -5.09 8.35 7.92
N GLU A 93 -3.82 8.27 8.28
CA GLU A 93 -2.81 7.81 7.34
C GLU A 93 -2.97 6.31 7.09
N THR A 94 -3.42 5.96 5.88
CA THR A 94 -3.70 4.60 5.46
C THR A 94 -2.74 4.16 4.37
N LEU A 95 -2.19 2.96 4.49
CA LEU A 95 -1.41 2.34 3.44
C LEU A 95 -2.34 1.64 2.44
N LEU A 96 -2.43 2.18 1.23
CA LEU A 96 -3.15 1.56 0.15
C LEU A 96 -2.21 0.65 -0.65
N VAL A 97 -2.57 -0.63 -0.80
CA VAL A 97 -1.90 -1.59 -1.67
C VAL A 97 -2.89 -2.14 -2.68
N GLY A 98 -2.50 -2.27 -3.93
CA GLY A 98 -3.41 -2.66 -5.01
C GLY A 98 -2.83 -3.67 -5.97
N LEU A 99 -3.70 -4.57 -6.47
CA LEU A 99 -3.44 -5.41 -7.63
C LEU A 99 -4.62 -5.24 -8.59
N LEU A 100 -4.42 -4.41 -9.60
CA LEU A 100 -5.48 -3.88 -10.46
C LEU A 100 -5.19 -4.14 -11.94
N ASP A 101 -6.23 -4.08 -12.77
CA ASP A 101 -6.05 -3.89 -14.21
C ASP A 101 -5.58 -2.47 -14.53
N ASP A 102 -5.07 -2.25 -15.74
CA ASP A 102 -4.48 -0.97 -16.15
C ASP A 102 -5.46 0.21 -16.04
N ALA A 103 -6.72 0.01 -16.37
CA ALA A 103 -7.75 1.06 -16.33
C ALA A 103 -8.08 1.46 -14.89
N SER A 104 -8.35 0.47 -14.04
CA SER A 104 -8.61 0.68 -12.61
C SER A 104 -7.41 1.32 -11.90
N ALA A 105 -6.20 0.89 -12.22
CA ALA A 105 -4.97 1.44 -11.66
C ALA A 105 -4.81 2.93 -12.00
N THR A 106 -5.03 3.30 -13.26
CA THR A 106 -4.95 4.71 -13.69
C THR A 106 -5.90 5.59 -12.89
N LEU A 107 -7.16 5.15 -12.75
CA LEU A 107 -8.18 5.92 -12.02
C LEU A 107 -7.86 6.03 -10.51
N VAL A 108 -7.41 4.93 -9.89
CA VAL A 108 -7.00 4.93 -8.47
C VAL A 108 -5.83 5.88 -8.26
N LEU A 109 -4.82 5.84 -9.13
CA LEU A 109 -3.66 6.72 -9.03
C LEU A 109 -4.03 8.20 -9.19
N ASP A 110 -4.93 8.52 -10.11
CA ASP A 110 -5.41 9.90 -10.28
C ASP A 110 -6.18 10.39 -9.06
N LEU A 111 -7.01 9.53 -8.46
CA LEU A 111 -7.70 9.85 -7.21
C LEU A 111 -6.74 10.06 -6.04
N VAL A 112 -5.76 9.17 -5.88
CA VAL A 112 -4.74 9.29 -4.83
C VAL A 112 -3.99 10.60 -4.96
N ARG A 113 -3.54 10.95 -6.18
CA ARG A 113 -2.83 12.21 -6.44
C ARG A 113 -3.72 13.43 -6.19
N SER A 114 -4.97 13.37 -6.61
CA SER A 114 -5.95 14.47 -6.42
C SER A 114 -6.27 14.72 -4.95
N ALA A 115 -6.28 13.66 -4.13
CA ALA A 115 -6.49 13.75 -2.69
C ALA A 115 -5.22 14.15 -1.91
N GLY A 116 -4.08 14.34 -2.58
CA GLY A 116 -2.81 14.68 -1.95
C GLY A 116 -2.05 13.50 -1.38
N GLY A 117 -2.47 12.27 -1.70
CA GLY A 117 -1.76 11.05 -1.36
C GLY A 117 -0.44 10.89 -2.13
N ARG A 118 0.42 10.00 -1.65
CA ARG A 118 1.73 9.74 -2.25
C ARG A 118 1.79 8.34 -2.85
N VAL A 119 2.16 8.26 -4.11
CA VAL A 119 2.49 6.99 -4.76
C VAL A 119 3.91 6.59 -4.33
N LEU A 120 4.04 5.48 -3.63
CA LEU A 120 5.32 4.95 -3.14
C LEU A 120 5.95 3.98 -4.14
N SER A 121 5.11 3.16 -4.80
CA SER A 121 5.54 2.30 -5.90
C SER A 121 4.39 2.00 -6.85
N GLU A 122 4.75 1.83 -8.11
CA GLU A 122 3.87 1.39 -9.20
C GLU A 122 4.68 0.43 -10.06
N ALA A 123 4.14 -0.74 -10.35
CA ALA A 123 4.82 -1.73 -11.18
C ALA A 123 3.82 -2.47 -12.08
N HIS A 124 4.15 -2.57 -13.37
CA HIS A 124 3.36 -3.31 -14.34
C HIS A 124 3.89 -4.73 -14.48
N HIS A 125 2.99 -5.69 -14.43
CA HIS A 125 3.31 -7.11 -14.51
C HIS A 125 2.50 -7.79 -15.59
N ARG A 126 3.15 -8.70 -16.31
CA ARG A 126 2.45 -9.67 -17.17
C ARG A 126 2.47 -11.02 -16.46
N ILE A 127 1.31 -11.52 -16.11
CA ILE A 127 1.15 -12.69 -15.26
C ILE A 127 0.31 -13.77 -15.93
N ALA A 128 0.54 -15.02 -15.52
CA ALA A 128 -0.35 -16.13 -15.83
C ALA A 128 -1.54 -16.12 -14.86
N ALA A 129 -2.69 -16.61 -15.30
CA ALA A 129 -3.94 -16.62 -14.50
C ALA A 129 -3.83 -17.46 -13.21
N ASP A 130 -2.90 -18.39 -13.16
CA ASP A 130 -2.63 -19.30 -12.03
C ASP A 130 -1.49 -18.82 -11.09
N ALA A 131 -1.00 -17.59 -11.27
CA ALA A 131 0.13 -17.04 -10.50
C ALA A 131 -0.24 -16.67 -9.04
N THR A 132 -1.02 -17.50 -8.36
CA THR A 132 -1.50 -17.23 -6.99
C THR A 132 -0.39 -17.11 -5.96
N GLY A 133 0.65 -17.95 -6.04
CA GLY A 133 1.81 -17.87 -5.14
C GLY A 133 2.56 -16.56 -5.27
N TRP A 134 2.71 -16.07 -6.51
CA TRP A 134 3.30 -14.75 -6.77
C TRP A 134 2.42 -13.63 -6.19
N ALA A 135 1.10 -13.69 -6.40
CA ALA A 135 0.18 -12.68 -5.90
C ALA A 135 0.21 -12.60 -4.38
N GLN A 136 0.23 -13.73 -3.69
CA GLN A 136 0.37 -13.79 -2.24
C GLN A 136 1.67 -13.14 -1.75
N GLN A 137 2.80 -13.48 -2.37
CA GLN A 137 4.09 -12.89 -2.04
C GLN A 137 4.11 -11.39 -2.33
N LEU A 138 3.50 -10.95 -3.42
CA LEU A 138 3.37 -9.54 -3.77
C LEU A 138 2.59 -8.77 -2.69
N GLY A 139 1.43 -9.27 -2.26
CA GLY A 139 0.64 -8.65 -1.19
C GLY A 139 1.44 -8.46 0.09
N GLN A 140 2.18 -9.49 0.50
CA GLN A 140 3.07 -9.43 1.66
C GLN A 140 4.18 -8.39 1.49
N THR A 141 4.81 -8.36 0.31
CA THR A 141 5.92 -7.45 -0.01
C THR A 141 5.48 -5.99 -0.04
N LEU A 142 4.32 -5.70 -0.65
CA LEU A 142 3.80 -4.33 -0.73
C LEU A 142 3.45 -3.77 0.66
N VAL A 143 2.88 -4.58 1.54
CA VAL A 143 2.57 -4.17 2.91
C VAL A 143 3.84 -3.97 3.73
N SER A 144 4.79 -4.90 3.66
CA SER A 144 6.05 -4.81 4.42
C SER A 144 7.01 -3.74 3.90
N GLY A 145 6.77 -3.20 2.70
CA GLY A 145 7.65 -2.20 2.08
C GLY A 145 9.01 -2.75 1.63
N GLN A 146 9.12 -4.06 1.50
CA GLN A 146 10.34 -4.68 1.00
C GLN A 146 10.50 -4.36 -0.50
N THR A 147 11.63 -3.82 -0.90
CA THR A 147 12.00 -3.63 -2.30
C THR A 147 12.41 -4.96 -2.89
N GLY A 148 11.54 -5.57 -3.62
CA GLY A 148 11.78 -6.87 -4.25
C GLY A 148 10.46 -7.50 -4.64
N ALA A 149 9.68 -6.80 -5.49
CA ALA A 149 8.51 -7.44 -6.09
C ALA A 149 8.97 -8.72 -6.79
N ALA A 150 8.46 -9.85 -6.32
CA ALA A 150 8.74 -11.13 -6.95
C ALA A 150 8.38 -11.02 -8.43
N THR A 151 9.36 -11.11 -9.29
CA THR A 151 9.10 -11.18 -10.73
C THR A 151 8.36 -12.49 -10.97
N PRO A 152 7.20 -12.47 -11.65
CA PRO A 152 6.49 -13.71 -11.96
C PRO A 152 7.42 -14.68 -12.66
N ALA A 153 7.47 -15.92 -12.21
CA ALA A 153 8.35 -16.94 -12.76
C ALA A 153 8.03 -17.25 -14.25
N GLN A 154 6.81 -16.94 -14.68
CA GLN A 154 6.39 -17.09 -16.09
C GLN A 154 5.60 -15.85 -16.52
N PRO A 155 6.01 -15.19 -17.61
CA PRO A 155 5.24 -14.11 -18.19
C PRO A 155 3.93 -14.66 -18.75
N GLY A 156 2.80 -14.10 -18.30
CA GLY A 156 1.46 -14.44 -18.76
C GLY A 156 0.93 -13.43 -19.77
N ARG A 157 -0.35 -13.59 -20.11
CA ARG A 157 -1.08 -12.71 -21.04
C ARG A 157 -1.87 -11.62 -20.31
N GLU A 158 -2.05 -11.75 -19.01
CA GLU A 158 -2.82 -10.80 -18.23
C GLU A 158 -1.93 -9.65 -17.74
N SER A 159 -2.34 -8.41 -18.04
CA SER A 159 -1.70 -7.21 -17.50
C SER A 159 -2.27 -6.90 -16.13
N ARG A 160 -1.40 -6.65 -15.16
CA ARG A 160 -1.76 -6.20 -13.82
C ARG A 160 -0.81 -5.12 -13.36
N VAL A 161 -1.34 -4.18 -12.62
CA VAL A 161 -0.59 -3.09 -11.99
C VAL A 161 -0.59 -3.31 -10.50
N ALA A 162 0.60 -3.37 -9.92
CA ALA A 162 0.82 -3.41 -8.49
C ALA A 162 1.06 -1.99 -7.99
N LEU A 163 0.30 -1.56 -6.98
CA LEU A 163 0.35 -0.22 -6.41
C LEU A 163 0.67 -0.26 -4.92
N ARG A 164 1.44 0.73 -4.48
CA ARG A 164 1.63 1.04 -3.06
C ARG A 164 1.56 2.55 -2.90
N CYS A 165 0.60 3.02 -2.12
CA CYS A 165 0.38 4.45 -1.91
C CYS A 165 0.17 4.74 -0.41
N LEU A 166 0.45 5.96 -0.02
CA LEU A 166 0.12 6.49 1.29
C LEU A 166 -0.95 7.57 1.13
N ILE A 167 -2.07 7.38 1.79
CA ILE A 167 -3.24 8.24 1.68
C ILE A 167 -3.65 8.76 3.05
#